data_237c09eef769d3904f57c4a3a99cb3bd
#
_entry.id   237c09eef769d3904f57c4a3a99cb3bd
#
_cell.length_a   1.000
_cell.length_b   1.000
_cell.length_c   1.000
_cell.angle_alpha   90.00
_cell.angle_beta   90.00
_cell.angle_gamma   90.00
#
_symmetry.space_group_name_H-M   'P 1'
#
loop_
_entity.id
_entity.type
_entity.pdbx_description
1 polymer ?
#
loop_
_entity_poly.entity_id
_entity_poly.type
_entity_poly.pdbx_seq_one_letter_code
_entity_poly.pdbx_strand_id
1 'polypeptide(L)'
;MTITVLVVDDQELLRTAFSSLIDAEDDLAVVGRAGNGRRAVELVAELSPDVVVMDVRMPVMDGIEATRQITADQDAAAPRVLILTTFDLDEYVFEALLAGASGFALKSRPLDELLSAIRTVAAGDALLAPSVTRRLIAHFTGRARAPSRADRRLEELTEREQEVLSLVAHGLSNAELAETLHVSLPTAKTHVSRILTKLGARDRTQLVILAYELGLVTTR
;
A
#
# COMPACT_ATOMS: atom_id res chain seq x y z
N MET A 1 1.52 16.75 -13.14
CA MET A 1 2.27 16.71 -11.88
C MET A 1 3.14 15.49 -11.97
N THR A 2 4.46 15.62 -11.83
CA THR A 2 5.39 14.51 -11.95
C THR A 2 5.48 13.78 -10.62
N ILE A 3 5.34 12.45 -10.63
CA ILE A 3 5.46 11.59 -9.44
C ILE A 3 6.94 11.38 -9.17
N THR A 4 7.39 11.71 -7.96
CA THR A 4 8.78 11.54 -7.54
C THR A 4 9.00 10.17 -6.90
N VAL A 5 10.04 9.45 -7.32
CA VAL A 5 10.27 8.05 -6.94
C VAL A 5 11.67 7.88 -6.33
N LEU A 6 11.74 7.24 -5.16
CA LEU A 6 12.98 6.72 -4.58
C LEU A 6 13.10 5.23 -4.89
N VAL A 7 14.20 4.80 -5.52
CA VAL A 7 14.45 3.39 -5.86
C VAL A 7 15.43 2.77 -4.87
N VAL A 8 15.01 1.69 -4.21
CA VAL A 8 15.77 1.03 -3.14
C VAL A 8 15.93 -0.46 -3.46
N ASP A 9 17.16 -0.88 -3.72
CA ASP A 9 17.52 -2.27 -4.06
C ASP A 9 19.01 -2.46 -3.77
N ASP A 10 19.43 -3.55 -3.17
CA ASP A 10 20.84 -3.81 -2.89
C ASP A 10 21.64 -4.14 -4.15
N GLN A 11 20.97 -4.65 -5.19
CA GLN A 11 21.57 -4.99 -6.46
C GLN A 11 21.69 -3.75 -7.37
N GLU A 12 22.90 -3.24 -7.54
CA GLU A 12 23.16 -2.02 -8.30
C GLU A 12 22.62 -2.07 -9.74
N LEU A 13 22.73 -3.23 -10.39
CA LEU A 13 22.25 -3.41 -11.77
C LEU A 13 20.72 -3.23 -11.85
N LEU A 14 19.96 -3.87 -10.94
CA LEU A 14 18.50 -3.75 -10.90
C LEU A 14 18.09 -2.32 -10.54
N ARG A 15 18.73 -1.74 -9.52
CA ARG A 15 18.48 -0.36 -9.11
C ARG A 15 18.68 0.63 -10.27
N THR A 16 19.74 0.43 -11.07
CA THR A 16 20.01 1.26 -12.26
C THR A 16 18.98 1.02 -13.35
N ALA A 17 18.64 -0.23 -13.65
CA ALA A 17 17.66 -0.58 -14.67
C ALA A 17 16.26 -0.02 -14.36
N PHE A 18 15.76 -0.20 -13.13
CA PHE A 18 14.48 0.37 -12.71
C PHE A 18 14.48 1.90 -12.73
N SER A 19 15.58 2.53 -12.30
CA SER A 19 15.70 3.98 -12.37
C SER A 19 15.63 4.50 -13.79
N SER A 20 16.35 3.88 -14.72
CA SER A 20 16.34 4.29 -16.13
C SER A 20 14.97 4.10 -16.78
N LEU A 21 14.25 3.04 -16.40
CA LEU A 21 12.90 2.79 -16.88
C LEU A 21 11.91 3.84 -16.36
N ILE A 22 11.99 4.18 -15.08
CA ILE A 22 11.12 5.18 -14.46
C ILE A 22 11.40 6.57 -15.04
N ASP A 23 12.67 6.94 -15.22
CA ASP A 23 13.08 8.22 -15.80
C ASP A 23 12.76 8.35 -17.31
N ALA A 24 12.41 7.25 -17.99
CA ALA A 24 11.98 7.29 -19.39
C ALA A 24 10.51 7.74 -19.55
N GLU A 25 9.74 7.81 -18.48
CA GLU A 25 8.34 8.21 -18.48
C GLU A 25 8.19 9.71 -18.16
N ASP A 26 7.40 10.45 -18.95
CA ASP A 26 7.23 11.90 -18.81
C ASP A 26 6.58 12.33 -17.46
N ASP A 27 5.84 11.44 -16.85
CA ASP A 27 5.07 11.68 -15.60
C ASP A 27 5.75 11.15 -14.33
N LEU A 28 6.92 10.50 -14.45
CA LEU A 28 7.69 9.95 -13.33
C LEU A 28 9.10 10.55 -13.28
N ALA A 29 9.70 10.63 -12.10
CA ALA A 29 11.09 11.07 -11.94
C ALA A 29 11.76 10.38 -10.75
N VAL A 30 12.93 9.79 -10.95
CA VAL A 30 13.74 9.22 -9.87
C VAL A 30 14.50 10.35 -9.17
N VAL A 31 14.12 10.61 -7.90
CA VAL A 31 14.76 11.65 -7.07
C VAL A 31 15.90 11.12 -6.21
N GLY A 32 16.02 9.80 -6.05
CA GLY A 32 17.08 9.20 -5.25
C GLY A 32 17.21 7.70 -5.46
N ARG A 33 18.35 7.14 -5.00
CA ARG A 33 18.68 5.72 -5.08
C ARG A 33 19.35 5.28 -3.79
N ALA A 34 18.94 4.12 -3.22
CA ALA A 34 19.54 3.55 -2.03
C ALA A 34 19.86 2.05 -2.22
N GLY A 35 20.94 1.58 -1.61
CA GLY A 35 21.32 0.17 -1.63
C GLY A 35 20.97 -0.60 -0.34
N ASN A 36 20.28 0.02 0.59
CA ASN A 36 19.81 -0.59 1.85
C ASN A 36 18.71 0.27 2.49
N GLY A 37 17.99 -0.32 3.45
CA GLY A 37 16.87 0.33 4.12
C GLY A 37 17.25 1.55 4.94
N ARG A 38 18.43 1.56 5.60
CA ARG A 38 18.88 2.72 6.40
C ARG A 38 19.05 3.96 5.52
N ARG A 39 19.74 3.80 4.39
CA ARG A 39 19.92 4.92 3.46
C ARG A 39 18.59 5.36 2.83
N ALA A 40 17.65 4.42 2.65
CA ALA A 40 16.31 4.76 2.18
C ALA A 40 15.57 5.67 3.17
N VAL A 41 15.59 5.36 4.47
CA VAL A 41 14.97 6.19 5.52
C VAL A 41 15.56 7.61 5.53
N GLU A 42 16.89 7.74 5.46
CA GLU A 42 17.58 9.03 5.39
C GLU A 42 17.13 9.83 4.15
N LEU A 43 17.13 9.20 2.96
CA LEU A 43 16.75 9.86 1.72
C LEU A 43 15.27 10.25 1.67
N VAL A 44 14.40 9.49 2.29
CA VAL A 44 12.98 9.88 2.44
C VAL A 44 12.85 11.18 3.20
N ALA A 45 13.58 11.36 4.30
CA ALA A 45 13.57 12.60 5.09
C ALA A 45 14.17 13.78 4.32
N GLU A 46 15.19 13.53 3.49
CA GLU A 46 15.88 14.56 2.70
C GLU A 46 15.07 15.01 1.47
N LEU A 47 14.44 14.06 0.77
CA LEU A 47 13.90 14.26 -0.59
C LEU A 47 12.37 14.31 -0.64
N SER A 48 11.69 13.80 0.39
CA SER A 48 10.22 13.69 0.46
C SER A 48 9.60 13.12 -0.83
N PRO A 49 10.00 11.92 -1.29
CA PRO A 49 9.47 11.32 -2.50
C PRO A 49 7.98 11.00 -2.36
N ASP A 50 7.22 10.98 -3.46
CA ASP A 50 5.83 10.53 -3.47
C ASP A 50 5.72 9.01 -3.28
N VAL A 51 6.64 8.25 -3.92
CA VAL A 51 6.66 6.78 -3.88
C VAL A 51 8.07 6.28 -3.60
N VAL A 52 8.17 5.27 -2.75
CA VAL A 52 9.38 4.48 -2.52
C VAL A 52 9.18 3.09 -3.10
N VAL A 53 9.97 2.73 -4.12
CA VAL A 53 10.05 1.35 -4.64
C VAL A 53 11.11 0.63 -3.83
N MET A 54 10.70 -0.34 -3.00
CA MET A 54 11.50 -0.91 -1.92
C MET A 54 11.69 -2.42 -2.09
N ASP A 55 12.93 -2.87 -2.23
CA ASP A 55 13.22 -4.30 -2.12
C ASP A 55 13.07 -4.79 -0.66
N VAL A 56 12.69 -6.05 -0.49
CA VAL A 56 12.53 -6.67 0.85
C VAL A 56 13.88 -7.03 1.43
N ARG A 57 14.72 -7.75 0.68
CA ARG A 57 15.96 -8.33 1.21
C ARG A 57 17.16 -7.46 0.90
N MET A 58 17.63 -6.75 1.91
CA MET A 58 18.80 -5.88 1.80
C MET A 58 19.71 -6.01 3.04
N PRO A 59 21.02 -5.77 2.90
CA PRO A 59 21.92 -5.72 4.03
C PRO A 59 21.67 -4.50 4.92
N VAL A 60 22.19 -4.52 6.15
CA VAL A 60 22.16 -3.44 7.16
C VAL A 60 20.77 -3.21 7.74
N MET A 61 19.76 -2.97 6.92
CA MET A 61 18.35 -2.84 7.27
C MET A 61 17.52 -3.35 6.09
N ASP A 62 16.63 -4.29 6.34
CA ASP A 62 15.73 -4.82 5.33
C ASP A 62 14.61 -3.84 4.97
N GLY A 63 13.89 -4.13 3.88
CA GLY A 63 12.87 -3.24 3.37
C GLY A 63 11.61 -3.19 4.26
N ILE A 64 11.32 -4.23 5.03
CA ILE A 64 10.17 -4.27 5.94
C ILE A 64 10.41 -3.34 7.12
N GLU A 65 11.59 -3.43 7.73
CA GLU A 65 11.97 -2.53 8.83
C GLU A 65 12.10 -1.08 8.34
N ALA A 66 12.66 -0.85 7.15
CA ALA A 66 12.70 0.47 6.54
C ALA A 66 11.29 1.02 6.29
N THR A 67 10.38 0.19 5.76
CA THR A 67 8.97 0.55 5.57
C THR A 67 8.34 0.98 6.89
N ARG A 68 8.52 0.20 7.96
CA ARG A 68 7.97 0.50 9.28
C ARG A 68 8.45 1.86 9.79
N GLN A 69 9.73 2.19 9.62
CA GLN A 69 10.28 3.49 10.04
C GLN A 69 9.78 4.65 9.18
N ILE A 70 9.71 4.47 7.85
CA ILE A 70 9.19 5.47 6.92
C ILE A 70 7.72 5.80 7.19
N THR A 71 6.96 4.81 7.64
CA THR A 71 5.50 4.93 7.81
C THR A 71 5.07 5.10 9.27
N ALA A 72 6.03 5.19 10.20
CA ALA A 72 5.76 5.30 11.65
C ALA A 72 4.92 6.52 12.01
N ASP A 73 5.23 7.65 11.40
CA ASP A 73 4.40 8.85 11.50
C ASP A 73 3.26 8.68 10.49
N GLN A 74 2.04 8.44 10.98
CA GLN A 74 0.84 8.28 10.15
C GLN A 74 0.42 9.61 9.47
N ASP A 75 1.41 10.39 9.03
CA ASP A 75 1.16 11.63 8.31
C ASP A 75 0.68 11.30 6.88
N ALA A 76 -0.36 11.99 6.44
CA ALA A 76 -0.85 11.90 5.07
C ALA A 76 0.22 12.31 4.03
N ALA A 77 1.25 13.04 4.45
CA ALA A 77 2.40 13.44 3.65
C ALA A 77 3.51 12.37 3.57
N ALA A 78 3.43 11.28 4.35
CA ALA A 78 4.42 10.20 4.26
C ALA A 78 4.36 9.53 2.88
N PRO A 79 5.53 9.15 2.30
CA PRO A 79 5.57 8.53 0.98
C PRO A 79 4.82 7.20 0.95
N ARG A 80 4.30 6.85 -0.20
CA ARG A 80 3.71 5.52 -0.42
C ARG A 80 4.84 4.52 -0.66
N VAL A 81 4.80 3.37 0.02
CA VAL A 81 5.83 2.34 -0.16
C VAL A 81 5.27 1.21 -1.01
N LEU A 82 5.87 1.00 -2.19
CA LEU A 82 5.62 -0.13 -3.07
C LEU A 82 6.73 -1.16 -2.87
N ILE A 83 6.40 -2.29 -2.28
CA ILE A 83 7.35 -3.40 -2.12
C ILE A 83 7.59 -4.08 -3.47
N LEU A 84 8.86 -4.28 -3.82
CA LEU A 84 9.28 -4.97 -5.02
C LEU A 84 10.18 -6.15 -4.65
N THR A 85 9.79 -7.38 -4.93
CA THR A 85 10.53 -8.58 -4.52
C THR A 85 10.59 -9.65 -5.60
N THR A 86 11.59 -10.53 -5.50
CA THR A 86 11.73 -11.69 -6.38
C THR A 86 10.87 -12.88 -5.97
N PHE A 87 10.36 -12.91 -4.74
CA PHE A 87 9.68 -14.06 -4.17
C PHE A 87 8.24 -13.74 -3.78
N ASP A 88 7.32 -14.62 -4.19
CA ASP A 88 5.92 -14.64 -3.75
C ASP A 88 5.80 -15.42 -2.43
N LEU A 89 6.63 -15.06 -1.42
CA LEU A 89 6.56 -15.68 -0.10
C LEU A 89 5.52 -14.93 0.73
N ASP A 90 4.42 -15.60 1.03
CA ASP A 90 3.26 -15.08 1.75
C ASP A 90 3.61 -14.31 3.03
N GLU A 91 4.63 -14.76 3.76
CA GLU A 91 5.07 -14.19 5.02
C GLU A 91 5.60 -12.76 4.86
N TYR A 92 6.45 -12.49 3.87
CA TYR A 92 7.00 -11.16 3.63
C TYR A 92 5.98 -10.15 3.11
N VAL A 93 5.04 -10.61 2.28
CA VAL A 93 3.93 -9.75 1.79
C VAL A 93 3.13 -9.24 2.98
N PHE A 94 2.79 -10.15 3.90
CA PHE A 94 1.99 -9.83 5.06
C PHE A 94 2.71 -8.88 6.02
N GLU A 95 3.97 -9.19 6.37
CA GLU A 95 4.78 -8.34 7.25
C GLU A 95 4.98 -6.93 6.67
N ALA A 96 5.21 -6.82 5.35
CA ALA A 96 5.36 -5.54 4.66
C ALA A 96 4.07 -4.70 4.73
N LEU A 97 2.91 -5.33 4.53
CA LEU A 97 1.62 -4.63 4.61
C LEU A 97 1.32 -4.17 6.04
N LEU A 98 1.61 -4.99 7.06
CA LEU A 98 1.51 -4.59 8.47
C LEU A 98 2.52 -3.49 8.84
N ALA A 99 3.69 -3.48 8.20
CA ALA A 99 4.66 -2.39 8.34
C ALA A 99 4.21 -1.09 7.67
N GLY A 100 3.11 -1.09 6.92
CA GLY A 100 2.54 0.08 6.30
C GLY A 100 2.80 0.21 4.79
N ALA A 101 3.21 -0.86 4.10
CA ALA A 101 3.33 -0.83 2.64
C ALA A 101 1.97 -0.54 1.98
N SER A 102 1.99 0.28 0.93
CA SER A 102 0.81 0.69 0.15
C SER A 102 0.51 -0.27 -1.00
N GLY A 103 1.49 -1.09 -1.40
CA GLY A 103 1.35 -2.05 -2.48
C GLY A 103 2.51 -3.04 -2.54
N PHE A 104 2.34 -4.03 -3.42
CA PHE A 104 3.28 -5.10 -3.61
C PHE A 104 3.36 -5.48 -5.09
N ALA A 105 4.57 -5.67 -5.61
CA ALA A 105 4.83 -6.13 -6.97
C ALA A 105 5.97 -7.15 -7.01
N LEU A 106 5.98 -8.02 -8.03
CA LEU A 106 7.04 -8.98 -8.25
C LEU A 106 8.06 -8.44 -9.25
N LYS A 107 9.35 -8.55 -8.95
CA LYS A 107 10.46 -8.19 -9.88
C LYS A 107 10.43 -8.99 -11.19
N SER A 108 9.80 -10.16 -11.20
CA SER A 108 9.66 -11.02 -12.38
C SER A 108 8.54 -10.60 -13.33
N ARG A 109 7.70 -9.61 -12.95
CA ARG A 109 6.62 -9.12 -13.78
C ARG A 109 7.13 -8.20 -14.91
N PRO A 110 6.35 -8.05 -16.00
CA PRO A 110 6.65 -7.06 -17.04
C PRO A 110 6.84 -5.66 -16.45
N LEU A 111 7.79 -4.91 -17.03
CA LEU A 111 8.20 -3.60 -16.53
C LEU A 111 7.05 -2.57 -16.56
N ASP A 112 6.16 -2.66 -17.53
CA ASP A 112 4.97 -1.79 -17.64
C ASP A 112 4.01 -1.96 -16.43
N GLU A 113 3.97 -3.17 -15.85
CA GLU A 113 3.20 -3.42 -14.62
C GLU A 113 3.81 -2.67 -13.41
N LEU A 114 5.14 -2.53 -13.34
CA LEU A 114 5.79 -1.74 -12.30
C LEU A 114 5.44 -0.25 -12.43
N LEU A 115 5.49 0.31 -13.64
CA LEU A 115 5.13 1.71 -13.89
C LEU A 115 3.66 1.98 -13.55
N SER A 116 2.77 1.07 -13.94
CA SER A 116 1.35 1.12 -13.57
C SER A 116 1.15 1.02 -12.06
N ALA A 117 1.93 0.17 -11.37
CA ALA A 117 1.92 0.02 -9.92
C ALA A 117 2.31 1.30 -9.21
N ILE A 118 3.39 1.97 -9.65
CA ILE A 118 3.84 3.25 -9.10
C ILE A 118 2.72 4.30 -9.21
N ARG A 119 2.10 4.44 -10.39
CA ARG A 119 1.00 5.39 -10.60
C ARG A 119 -0.21 5.10 -9.72
N THR A 120 -0.58 3.82 -9.60
CA THR A 120 -1.70 3.37 -8.77
C THR A 120 -1.47 3.71 -7.30
N VAL A 121 -0.29 3.37 -6.78
CA VAL A 121 0.09 3.64 -5.39
C VAL A 121 0.18 5.14 -5.12
N ALA A 122 0.76 5.92 -6.03
CA ALA A 122 0.81 7.39 -5.91
C ALA A 122 -0.58 8.03 -5.83
N ALA A 123 -1.55 7.48 -6.56
CA ALA A 123 -2.94 7.93 -6.51
C ALA A 123 -3.67 7.57 -5.20
N GLY A 124 -3.03 6.79 -4.31
CA GLY A 124 -3.63 6.30 -3.06
C GLY A 124 -4.56 5.09 -3.25
N ASP A 125 -4.62 4.56 -4.46
CA ASP A 125 -5.32 3.32 -4.76
C ASP A 125 -4.45 2.11 -4.34
N ALA A 126 -5.07 1.06 -3.79
CA ALA A 126 -4.34 -0.13 -3.38
C ALA A 126 -3.99 -1.01 -4.58
N LEU A 127 -2.73 -1.39 -4.69
CA LEU A 127 -2.30 -2.44 -5.60
C LEU A 127 -2.20 -3.77 -4.82
N LEU A 128 -3.33 -4.29 -4.39
CA LEU A 128 -3.43 -5.62 -3.82
C LEU A 128 -4.09 -6.53 -4.84
N ALA A 129 -3.31 -7.49 -5.37
CA ALA A 129 -3.91 -8.56 -6.17
C ALA A 129 -4.98 -9.29 -5.33
N PRO A 130 -6.09 -9.76 -5.92
CA PRO A 130 -7.13 -10.50 -5.18
C PRO A 130 -6.59 -11.72 -4.42
N SER A 131 -5.49 -12.31 -4.88
CA SER A 131 -4.78 -13.39 -4.19
C SER A 131 -4.13 -12.90 -2.88
N VAL A 132 -3.53 -11.72 -2.87
CA VAL A 132 -2.91 -11.10 -1.67
C VAL A 132 -3.97 -10.71 -0.67
N THR A 133 -5.09 -10.13 -1.12
CA THR A 133 -6.23 -9.81 -0.26
C THR A 133 -6.79 -11.09 0.41
N ARG A 134 -6.98 -12.19 -0.33
CA ARG A 134 -7.43 -13.47 0.25
C ARG A 134 -6.46 -14.03 1.28
N ARG A 135 -5.17 -13.84 1.11
CA ARG A 135 -4.13 -14.30 2.05
C ARG A 135 -4.08 -13.45 3.32
N LEU A 136 -4.25 -12.13 3.20
CA LEU A 136 -4.48 -11.25 4.36
C LEU A 136 -5.67 -11.74 5.18
N ILE A 137 -6.77 -12.07 4.52
CA ILE A 137 -7.96 -12.65 5.12
C ILE A 137 -7.62 -13.89 5.97
N ALA A 138 -6.94 -14.87 5.38
CA ALA A 138 -6.60 -16.12 6.04
C ALA A 138 -5.73 -15.93 7.32
N HIS A 139 -4.88 -14.92 7.34
CA HIS A 139 -4.03 -14.63 8.51
C HIS A 139 -4.81 -14.01 9.68
N PHE A 140 -5.75 -13.11 9.40
CA PHE A 140 -6.58 -12.48 10.44
C PHE A 140 -7.62 -13.44 11.04
N THR A 141 -8.06 -14.46 10.30
CA THR A 141 -9.06 -15.43 10.79
C THR A 141 -8.56 -16.36 11.90
N GLY A 142 -7.23 -16.47 12.08
CA GLY A 142 -6.63 -17.27 13.17
C GLY A 142 -6.56 -16.56 14.54
N ARG A 143 -6.88 -15.28 14.61
CA ARG A 143 -6.78 -14.49 15.83
C ARG A 143 -8.14 -13.90 16.24
N ALA A 144 -8.88 -14.61 17.06
CA ALA A 144 -10.03 -14.03 17.76
C ALA A 144 -9.55 -12.89 18.68
N ARG A 145 -9.96 -11.66 18.43
CA ARG A 145 -9.59 -10.48 19.20
C ARG A 145 -10.73 -10.05 20.11
N ALA A 146 -10.39 -9.74 21.37
CA ALA A 146 -11.32 -9.17 22.33
C ALA A 146 -11.77 -7.75 21.90
N PRO A 147 -13.04 -7.37 22.12
CA PRO A 147 -13.56 -6.05 21.75
C PRO A 147 -12.96 -4.97 22.68
N SER A 148 -12.29 -3.95 22.16
CA SER A 148 -11.86 -2.85 23.03
C SER A 148 -11.71 -1.46 22.41
N ARG A 149 -11.03 -1.27 21.29
CA ARG A 149 -10.87 0.03 20.62
C ARG A 149 -11.50 0.04 19.23
N ALA A 150 -11.72 -1.13 18.70
CA ALA A 150 -12.25 -1.38 17.37
C ALA A 150 -13.70 -0.84 17.24
N ASP A 151 -14.55 -1.11 18.23
CA ASP A 151 -15.97 -0.74 18.17
C ASP A 151 -16.18 0.78 18.00
N ARG A 152 -15.38 1.61 18.68
CA ARG A 152 -15.53 3.08 18.60
C ARG A 152 -15.18 3.66 17.23
N ARG A 153 -14.20 3.09 16.52
CA ARG A 153 -13.85 3.56 15.17
C ARG A 153 -14.92 3.22 14.14
N LEU A 154 -15.61 2.09 14.30
CA LEU A 154 -16.75 1.75 13.46
C LEU A 154 -17.97 2.64 13.71
N GLU A 155 -18.18 3.10 14.95
CA GLU A 155 -19.24 4.04 15.32
C GLU A 155 -19.08 5.43 14.63
N GLU A 156 -17.86 5.80 14.23
CA GLU A 156 -17.59 7.03 13.48
C GLU A 156 -18.05 6.96 12.01
N LEU A 157 -18.27 5.74 11.50
CA LEU A 157 -18.73 5.50 10.14
C LEU A 157 -20.26 5.39 10.10
N THR A 158 -20.85 6.02 9.08
CA THR A 158 -22.27 5.77 8.76
C THR A 158 -22.46 4.35 8.25
N GLU A 159 -23.67 3.81 8.28
CA GLU A 159 -24.00 2.48 7.73
C GLU A 159 -23.53 2.33 6.28
N ARG A 160 -23.67 3.40 5.46
CA ARG A 160 -23.22 3.40 4.07
C ARG A 160 -21.70 3.35 3.95
N GLU A 161 -20.97 4.01 4.84
CA GLU A 161 -19.51 3.96 4.88
C GLU A 161 -19.00 2.59 5.36
N GLN A 162 -19.69 1.96 6.30
CA GLN A 162 -19.37 0.58 6.73
C GLN A 162 -19.61 -0.42 5.60
N GLU A 163 -20.70 -0.28 4.83
CA GLU A 163 -20.96 -1.09 3.65
C GLU A 163 -19.83 -0.92 2.60
N VAL A 164 -19.44 0.32 2.30
CA VAL A 164 -18.34 0.61 1.39
C VAL A 164 -17.03 0.02 1.90
N LEU A 165 -16.70 0.18 3.19
CA LEU A 165 -15.50 -0.38 3.81
C LEU A 165 -15.47 -1.91 3.71
N SER A 166 -16.61 -2.57 3.93
CA SER A 166 -16.73 -4.02 3.76
C SER A 166 -16.42 -4.46 2.32
N LEU A 167 -16.98 -3.76 1.32
CA LEU A 167 -16.72 -4.05 -0.09
C LEU A 167 -15.25 -3.79 -0.48
N VAL A 168 -14.64 -2.73 0.05
CA VAL A 168 -13.21 -2.45 -0.09
C VAL A 168 -12.37 -3.60 0.47
N ALA A 169 -12.72 -4.11 1.64
CA ALA A 169 -12.04 -5.23 2.28
C ALA A 169 -12.19 -6.55 1.50
N HIS A 170 -13.25 -6.71 0.72
CA HIS A 170 -13.40 -7.81 -0.22
C HIS A 170 -12.63 -7.62 -1.54
N GLY A 171 -11.90 -6.52 -1.69
CA GLY A 171 -11.01 -6.25 -2.82
C GLY A 171 -11.67 -5.59 -4.03
N LEU A 172 -12.90 -5.08 -3.92
CA LEU A 172 -13.56 -4.39 -5.04
C LEU A 172 -12.82 -3.10 -5.39
N SER A 173 -12.58 -2.85 -6.66
CA SER A 173 -12.08 -1.57 -7.19
C SER A 173 -13.14 -0.45 -7.07
N ASN A 174 -12.75 0.81 -7.28
CA ASN A 174 -13.70 1.91 -7.28
C ASN A 174 -14.77 1.80 -8.39
N ALA A 175 -14.44 1.14 -9.52
CA ALA A 175 -15.40 0.88 -10.58
C ALA A 175 -16.43 -0.18 -10.15
N GLU A 176 -15.99 -1.29 -9.59
CA GLU A 176 -16.86 -2.35 -9.05
C GLU A 176 -17.70 -1.86 -7.87
N LEU A 177 -17.15 -0.98 -7.01
CA LEU A 177 -17.91 -0.30 -5.97
C LEU A 177 -19.04 0.55 -6.56
N ALA A 178 -18.74 1.32 -7.61
CA ALA A 178 -19.73 2.16 -8.29
C ALA A 178 -20.89 1.32 -8.86
N GLU A 179 -20.57 0.19 -9.50
CA GLU A 179 -21.55 -0.76 -10.02
C GLU A 179 -22.38 -1.40 -8.91
N THR A 180 -21.71 -1.95 -7.88
CA THR A 180 -22.36 -2.66 -6.77
C THR A 180 -23.30 -1.76 -5.97
N LEU A 181 -22.88 -0.51 -5.75
CA LEU A 181 -23.60 0.47 -4.95
C LEU A 181 -24.60 1.32 -5.77
N HIS A 182 -24.64 1.12 -7.09
CA HIS A 182 -25.44 1.89 -8.05
C HIS A 182 -25.19 3.40 -7.97
N VAL A 183 -23.90 3.79 -7.87
CA VAL A 183 -23.48 5.20 -7.81
C VAL A 183 -22.50 5.52 -8.94
N SER A 184 -22.18 6.80 -9.14
CA SER A 184 -21.14 7.20 -10.09
C SER A 184 -19.74 6.87 -9.56
N LEU A 185 -18.79 6.67 -10.46
CA LEU A 185 -17.37 6.45 -10.09
C LEU A 185 -16.81 7.60 -9.21
N PRO A 186 -17.06 8.88 -9.48
CA PRO A 186 -16.67 9.96 -8.57
C PRO A 186 -17.29 9.85 -7.17
N THR A 187 -18.54 9.39 -7.09
CA THR A 187 -19.22 9.18 -5.80
C THR A 187 -18.56 8.05 -5.01
N ALA A 188 -18.23 6.91 -5.65
CA ALA A 188 -17.52 5.81 -5.04
C ALA A 188 -16.14 6.27 -4.49
N LYS A 189 -15.37 7.01 -5.29
CA LYS A 189 -14.09 7.61 -4.85
C LYS A 189 -14.28 8.54 -3.64
N THR A 190 -15.33 9.34 -3.61
CA THR A 190 -15.64 10.25 -2.49
C THR A 190 -15.95 9.46 -1.21
N HIS A 191 -16.68 8.35 -1.29
CA HIS A 191 -16.93 7.50 -0.13
C HIS A 191 -15.62 6.93 0.42
N VAL A 192 -14.76 6.36 -0.44
CA VAL A 192 -13.46 5.83 -0.02
C VAL A 192 -12.59 6.91 0.63
N SER A 193 -12.51 8.10 0.02
CA SER A 193 -11.73 9.23 0.57
C SER A 193 -12.22 9.66 1.95
N ARG A 194 -13.55 9.72 2.18
CA ARG A 194 -14.13 10.05 3.49
C ARG A 194 -13.80 9.00 4.54
N ILE A 195 -13.84 7.72 4.18
CA ILE A 195 -13.49 6.63 5.10
C ILE A 195 -12.01 6.69 5.47
N LEU A 196 -11.12 6.95 4.49
CA LEU A 196 -9.69 7.17 4.73
C LEU A 196 -9.48 8.26 5.79
N THR A 197 -10.13 9.41 5.61
CA THR A 197 -10.02 10.55 6.55
C THR A 197 -10.56 10.20 7.93
N LYS A 198 -11.74 9.57 8.02
CA LYS A 198 -12.36 9.23 9.31
C LYS A 198 -11.59 8.20 10.11
N LEU A 199 -11.03 7.19 9.43
CA LEU A 199 -10.26 6.14 10.08
C LEU A 199 -8.77 6.48 10.24
N GLY A 200 -8.31 7.63 9.71
CA GLY A 200 -6.90 8.01 9.71
C GLY A 200 -6.03 7.07 8.88
N ALA A 201 -6.60 6.44 7.86
CA ALA A 201 -5.88 5.53 6.97
C ALA A 201 -5.19 6.33 5.84
N ARG A 202 -3.92 6.00 5.54
CA ARG A 202 -3.14 6.70 4.51
C ARG A 202 -3.59 6.35 3.09
N ASP A 203 -3.97 5.11 2.88
CA ASP A 203 -4.33 4.57 1.58
C ASP A 203 -5.33 3.42 1.72
N ARG A 204 -5.77 2.94 0.57
CA ARG A 204 -6.76 1.87 0.48
C ARG A 204 -6.27 0.54 1.09
N THR A 205 -4.96 0.26 1.02
CA THR A 205 -4.37 -0.95 1.62
C THR A 205 -4.57 -0.94 3.13
N GLN A 206 -4.34 0.21 3.76
CA GLN A 206 -4.55 0.39 5.19
C GLN A 206 -6.04 0.27 5.57
N LEU A 207 -6.97 0.69 4.70
CA LEU A 207 -8.40 0.44 4.92
C LEU A 207 -8.73 -1.05 4.95
N VAL A 208 -8.15 -1.84 4.05
CA VAL A 208 -8.34 -3.30 4.05
C VAL A 208 -7.86 -3.89 5.36
N ILE A 209 -6.64 -3.56 5.79
CA ILE A 209 -6.07 -4.06 7.06
C ILE A 209 -6.98 -3.68 8.24
N LEU A 210 -7.36 -2.41 8.33
CA LEU A 210 -8.24 -1.92 9.40
C LEU A 210 -9.60 -2.63 9.41
N ALA A 211 -10.22 -2.88 8.26
CA ALA A 211 -11.50 -3.58 8.19
C ALA A 211 -11.44 -4.99 8.80
N TYR A 212 -10.31 -5.69 8.60
CA TYR A 212 -10.08 -7.00 9.23
C TYR A 212 -9.75 -6.87 10.72
N GLU A 213 -8.93 -5.91 11.12
CA GLU A 213 -8.63 -5.63 12.53
C GLU A 213 -9.88 -5.28 13.33
N LEU A 214 -10.80 -4.55 12.72
CA LEU A 214 -12.08 -4.15 13.29
C LEU A 214 -13.13 -5.28 13.29
N GLY A 215 -12.84 -6.42 12.65
CA GLY A 215 -13.77 -7.55 12.56
C GLY A 215 -15.00 -7.30 11.69
N LEU A 216 -14.95 -6.28 10.83
CA LEU A 216 -16.04 -5.94 9.91
C LEU A 216 -16.25 -7.02 8.85
N VAL A 217 -15.19 -7.78 8.54
CA VAL A 217 -15.19 -8.88 7.58
C VAL A 217 -14.75 -10.14 8.28
N THR A 218 -15.65 -11.10 8.34
CA THR A 218 -15.37 -12.47 8.79
C THR A 218 -15.40 -13.40 7.58
N THR A 219 -14.40 -14.23 7.44
CA THR A 219 -14.44 -15.30 6.43
C THR A 219 -15.39 -16.41 6.89
N ARG A 220 -16.34 -16.73 6.04
CA ARG A 220 -17.08 -17.98 6.11
C ARG A 220 -16.26 -19.11 5.52
#